data_0fcd4a9887e6e6feebc2dfad4ab89184
#
_entry.id   0fcd4a9887e6e6feebc2dfad4ab89184
#
_cell.length_a   1.000
_cell.length_b   1.000
_cell.length_c   1.000
_cell.angle_alpha   90.00
_cell.angle_beta   90.00
_cell.angle_gamma   90.00
#
_symmetry.space_group_name_H-M   'P 1'
#
loop_
_entity.id
_entity.type
_entity.pdbx_description
1 polymer ?
#
loop_
_entity_poly.entity_id
_entity_poly.type
_entity_poly.pdbx_seq_one_letter_code
_entity_poly.pdbx_strand_id
1 'polypeptide(L)' 'MKVKTFTGSETAKVDKRVNDWLAQSGIKPHHTNTAIGQFTVKAEDQRTGKPVNRRVAVIAISVWYEETD' A
#
# COMPACT_ATOMS: atom_id res chain seq x y z
N MET A 1 -11.48 0.64 -17.78
CA MET A 1 -11.20 1.08 -16.41
C MET A 1 -9.89 0.49 -15.93
N LYS A 2 -9.07 1.28 -15.28
CA LYS A 2 -7.79 0.84 -14.74
C LYS A 2 -7.81 0.88 -13.21
N VAL A 3 -6.94 0.10 -12.60
CA VAL A 3 -6.75 0.09 -11.16
C VAL A 3 -5.28 0.31 -10.84
N LYS A 4 -5.02 1.16 -9.87
CA LYS A 4 -3.68 1.34 -9.30
C LYS A 4 -3.75 1.04 -7.80
N THR A 5 -2.83 0.21 -7.33
CA THR A 5 -2.79 -0.20 -5.93
C THR A 5 -1.52 0.33 -5.26
N PHE A 6 -1.70 0.94 -4.10
CA PHE A 6 -0.61 1.44 -3.26
C PHE A 6 -0.55 0.59 -2.00
N THR A 7 0.63 0.15 -1.64
CA THR A 7 0.83 -0.70 -0.47
C THR A 7 1.87 -0.09 0.46
N GLY A 8 1.75 -0.38 1.74
CA GLY A 8 2.70 0.06 2.74
C GLY A 8 2.33 -0.41 4.13
N SER A 9 3.18 -0.14 5.09
CA SER A 9 2.98 -0.53 6.48
C SER A 9 2.36 0.57 7.33
N GLU A 10 2.30 1.79 6.85
CA GLU A 10 1.73 2.92 7.57
C GLU A 10 0.66 3.61 6.74
N THR A 11 -0.54 3.76 7.32
CA THR A 11 -1.69 4.34 6.65
C THR A 11 -1.41 5.76 6.14
N ALA A 12 -0.81 6.60 6.99
CA ALA A 12 -0.57 8.00 6.64
C ALA A 12 0.37 8.13 5.43
N LYS A 13 1.38 7.27 5.34
CA LYS A 13 2.31 7.28 4.21
C LYS A 13 1.65 6.79 2.93
N VAL A 14 0.82 5.76 3.02
CA VAL A 14 0.10 5.25 1.85
C VAL A 14 -0.91 6.28 1.36
N ASP A 15 -1.66 6.90 2.26
CA ASP A 15 -2.61 7.97 1.91
C ASP A 15 -1.92 9.14 1.22
N LYS A 16 -0.75 9.55 1.72
CA LYS A 16 0.01 10.63 1.10
C LYS A 16 0.41 10.28 -0.32
N ARG A 17 0.88 9.05 -0.55
CA ARG A 17 1.28 8.60 -1.89
C ARG A 17 0.09 8.59 -2.85
N VAL A 18 -1.08 8.15 -2.39
CA VAL A 18 -2.30 8.18 -3.19
C VAL A 18 -2.68 9.63 -3.53
N ASN A 19 -2.69 10.51 -2.55
CA ASN A 19 -3.05 11.91 -2.74
C ASN A 19 -2.08 12.63 -3.67
N ASP A 20 -0.78 12.39 -3.52
CA ASP A 20 0.24 12.97 -4.38
C ASP A 20 0.07 12.51 -5.83
N TRP A 21 -0.20 11.22 -6.02
CA TRP A 21 -0.44 10.67 -7.35
C TRP A 21 -1.69 11.28 -8.01
N LEU A 22 -2.78 11.40 -7.26
CA LEU A 22 -4.00 12.01 -7.76
C LEU A 22 -3.79 13.48 -8.16
N ALA A 23 -3.06 14.22 -7.33
CA ALA A 23 -2.75 15.62 -7.59
C ALA A 23 -1.88 15.79 -8.83
N GLN A 24 -0.88 14.93 -9.01
CA GLN A 24 0.04 15.00 -10.15
C GLN A 24 -0.59 14.55 -11.45
N SER A 25 -1.44 13.52 -11.39
CA SER A 25 -2.03 12.93 -12.59
C SER A 25 -3.28 13.67 -13.08
N GLY A 26 -3.95 14.40 -12.19
CA GLY A 26 -5.23 15.03 -12.50
C GLY A 26 -6.37 14.05 -12.70
N ILE A 27 -6.17 12.80 -12.34
CA ILE A 27 -7.17 11.74 -12.50
C ILE A 27 -8.24 11.87 -11.42
N LYS A 28 -9.51 11.68 -11.84
CA LYS A 28 -10.62 11.58 -10.90
C LYS A 28 -10.90 10.10 -10.62
N PRO A 29 -10.81 9.67 -9.36
CA PRO A 29 -11.09 8.27 -9.05
C PRO A 29 -12.58 7.99 -9.13
N HIS A 30 -12.94 6.85 -9.69
CA HIS A 30 -14.31 6.33 -9.67
C HIS A 30 -14.63 5.66 -8.35
N HIS A 31 -13.68 4.92 -7.82
CA HIS A 31 -13.87 4.11 -6.64
C HIS A 31 -12.54 3.88 -5.96
N THR A 32 -12.55 3.86 -4.64
CA THR A 32 -11.37 3.50 -3.86
C THR A 32 -11.74 2.39 -2.89
N ASN A 33 -10.80 1.49 -2.65
CA ASN A 33 -10.98 0.41 -1.70
C ASN A 33 -9.72 0.28 -0.85
N THR A 34 -9.92 0.09 0.45
CA THR A 34 -8.81 -0.10 1.39
C THR A 34 -8.91 -1.50 1.98
N ALA A 35 -7.84 -2.26 1.87
CA ALA A 35 -7.73 -3.57 2.47
C ALA A 35 -6.55 -3.60 3.42
N ILE A 36 -6.73 -4.28 4.55
CA ILE A 36 -5.67 -4.46 5.54
C ILE A 36 -5.42 -5.95 5.65
N GLY A 37 -4.17 -6.35 5.43
CA GLY A 37 -3.74 -7.72 5.55
C GLY A 37 -2.55 -7.86 6.47
N GLN A 38 -2.29 -9.07 6.92
CA GLN A 38 -1.09 -9.40 7.68
C GLN A 38 -0.37 -10.55 6.99
N PHE A 39 0.95 -10.46 6.95
CA PHE A 39 1.75 -11.57 6.48
C PHE A 39 2.99 -11.73 7.36
N THR A 40 3.56 -12.91 7.32
CA THR A 40 4.74 -13.26 8.10
C THR A 40 5.96 -13.13 7.22
N VAL A 41 6.95 -12.36 7.66
CA VAL A 41 8.24 -12.25 7.01
C VAL A 41 9.30 -12.88 7.89
N LYS A 42 10.33 -13.46 7.27
CA LYS A 42 11.49 -13.95 7.99
C LYS A 42 12.46 -12.80 8.20
N ALA A 43 12.81 -12.57 9.44
CA ALA A 43 13.80 -11.59 9.82
C ALA A 43 14.89 -12.25 10.65
N GLU A 44 16.04 -11.61 10.78
CA GLU A 44 17.13 -12.09 11.58
C GLU A 44 17.14 -11.37 12.92
N ASP A 45 17.18 -12.12 14.02
CA ASP A 45 17.32 -11.54 15.35
C ASP A 45 18.77 -11.04 15.49
N GLN A 46 18.93 -9.76 15.71
CA GLN A 46 20.24 -9.13 15.83
C GLN A 46 21.02 -9.60 17.05
N ARG A 47 20.36 -10.14 18.06
CA ARG A 47 21.00 -10.62 19.27
C ARG A 47 21.61 -12.00 19.12
N THR A 48 20.88 -12.90 18.42
CA THR A 48 21.25 -14.31 18.34
C THR A 48 21.65 -14.75 16.94
N GLY A 49 21.37 -13.93 15.93
CA GLY A 49 21.55 -14.30 14.52
C GLY A 49 20.63 -15.38 14.04
N LYS A 50 19.63 -15.77 14.84
CA LYS A 50 18.67 -16.80 14.47
C LYS A 50 17.51 -16.21 13.67
N PRO A 51 16.96 -16.94 12.70
CA PRO A 51 15.78 -16.47 11.98
C PRO A 51 14.56 -16.43 12.89
N VAL A 52 13.86 -15.32 12.85
CA VAL A 52 12.60 -15.14 13.58
C VAL A 52 11.50 -14.76 12.60
N ASN A 53 10.28 -15.17 12.89
CA ASN A 53 9.11 -14.80 12.11
C ASN A 53 8.50 -13.53 12.69
N ARG A 54 8.32 -12.52 11.85
CA ARG A 54 7.65 -11.28 12.25
C ARG A 54 6.36 -11.12 11.46
N ARG A 55 5.31 -10.73 12.16
CA ARG A 55 4.05 -10.36 11.52
C ARG A 55 4.12 -8.89 11.13
N VAL A 56 3.82 -8.62 9.88
CA VAL A 56 3.80 -7.26 9.34
C VAL A 56 2.40 -6.98 8.83
N ALA A 57 1.84 -5.85 9.27
CA ALA A 57 0.58 -5.38 8.72
C ALA A 57 0.85 -4.66 7.41
N VAL A 58 0.03 -4.94 6.41
CA VAL A 58 0.10 -4.29 5.10
C VAL A 58 -1.23 -3.64 4.81
N ILE A 59 -1.17 -2.39 4.41
CA ILE A 59 -2.33 -1.62 3.98
C ILE A 59 -2.24 -1.47 2.47
N ALA A 60 -3.30 -1.87 1.78
CA ALA A 60 -3.40 -1.71 0.34
C ALA A 60 -4.58 -0.80 0.01
N ILE A 61 -4.31 0.29 -0.69
CA ILE A 61 -5.35 1.19 -1.18
C ILE A 61 -5.37 1.06 -2.70
N SER A 62 -6.51 0.61 -3.23
CA SER A 62 -6.71 0.45 -4.65
C SER A 62 -7.61 1.57 -5.17
N VAL A 63 -7.20 2.19 -6.28
CA VAL A 63 -7.93 3.28 -6.91
C VAL A 63 -8.32 2.84 -8.31
N TRP A 64 -9.63 2.83 -8.58
CA TRP A 64 -10.18 2.56 -9.91
C TRP A 64 -10.41 3.88 -10.63
N TYR A 65 -9.92 3.99 -11.84
CA TYR A 65 -10.01 5.21 -12.63
C TYR A 65 -10.13 4.91 -14.12
N GLU A 66 -10.61 5.89 -14.86
CA GLU A 66 -10.59 5.83 -16.32
C GLU A 66 -9.44 6.68 -16.85
N GLU A 67 -8.74 6.12 -17.84
CA GLU A 67 -7.73 6.86 -18.56
C GLU A 67 -8.39 7.88 -19.47
N THR A 68 -8.06 9.15 -19.26
CA THR A 68 -8.44 10.21 -20.19
C THR A 68 -7.26 10.48 -21.10
N ASP A 69 -7.48 10.30 -22.36
CA ASP A 69 -6.46 10.66 -23.36
C ASP A 69 -6.25 12.16 -23.42
#